data_22b0b0dba4ebc06efec3a9a37c3555c0
#
_entry.id   22b0b0dba4ebc06efec3a9a37c3555c0
#
_cell.length_a   1.000
_cell.length_b   1.000
_cell.length_c   1.000
_cell.angle_alpha   90.00
_cell.angle_beta   90.00
_cell.angle_gamma   90.00
#
_symmetry.space_group_name_H-M   'P 1'
#
loop_
_entity.id
_entity.type
_entity.pdbx_description
1 polymer ?
#
loop_
_entity_poly.entity_id
_entity_poly.type
_entity_poly.pdbx_seq_one_letter_code
_entity_poly.pdbx_strand_id
1 'polypeptide(L)' 'MPLTLVLDFQPVKAMQDGSEIPVKYENGKYLIQIEPSKGKVIISR' A
#
# COMPACT_ATOMS: atom_id res chain seq x y z
N MET A 1 8.28 -0.70 12.57
CA MET A 1 8.27 -1.92 11.75
C MET A 1 7.29 -1.76 10.59
N PRO A 2 7.68 -2.11 9.39
CA PRO A 2 6.76 -2.00 8.27
C PRO A 2 5.72 -3.11 8.29
N LEU A 3 4.52 -2.79 7.84
CA LEU A 3 3.45 -3.75 7.66
C LEU A 3 3.23 -3.95 6.17
N THR A 4 2.85 -5.16 5.81
CA THR A 4 2.52 -5.47 4.43
C THR A 4 1.03 -5.66 4.30
N LEU A 5 0.40 -4.83 3.46
CA LEU A 5 -1.01 -4.99 3.14
C LEU A 5 -1.13 -5.82 1.88
N VAL A 6 -2.06 -6.77 1.91
CA VAL A 6 -2.33 -7.63 0.75
C VAL A 6 -3.67 -7.22 0.17
N LEU A 7 -3.65 -6.85 -1.11
CA LEU A 7 -4.85 -6.40 -1.80
C LEU A 7 -5.22 -7.39 -2.89
N ASP A 8 -6.51 -7.61 -3.07
CA ASP A 8 -6.99 -8.49 -4.13
C ASP A 8 -7.44 -7.70 -5.36
N PHE A 9 -7.06 -6.43 -5.42
CA PHE A 9 -7.36 -5.58 -6.56
C PHE A 9 -6.16 -4.70 -6.86
N GLN A 10 -6.10 -4.17 -8.07
CA GLN A 10 -5.02 -3.28 -8.47
C GLN A 10 -5.35 -1.85 -8.05
N PRO A 11 -4.62 -1.29 -7.09
CA PRO A 11 -4.85 0.10 -6.70
C PRO A 11 -4.31 1.04 -7.77
N VAL A 12 -5.04 2.12 -8.00
CA VAL A 12 -4.56 3.17 -8.91
C VAL A 12 -3.43 3.92 -8.22
N LYS A 13 -3.56 4.12 -6.91
CA LYS A 13 -2.60 4.91 -6.18
C LYS A 13 -2.63 4.51 -4.71
N ALA A 14 -1.49 4.44 -4.10
CA ALA A 14 -1.37 4.19 -2.68
C ALA A 14 -0.48 5.26 -2.07
N MET A 15 -0.95 5.87 -0.99
CA MET A 15 -0.20 6.95 -0.33
C MET A 15 -0.28 6.78 1.17
N GLN A 16 0.76 7.20 1.84
CA GLN A 16 0.78 7.26 3.29
C GLN A 16 1.49 8.54 3.71
N ASP A 17 0.81 9.32 4.55
CA ASP A 17 1.34 10.57 5.08
C ASP A 17 1.81 11.51 3.97
N GLY A 18 1.03 11.56 2.88
CA GLY A 18 1.33 12.42 1.77
C GLY A 18 2.42 11.90 0.85
N SER A 19 2.95 10.72 1.11
CA SER A 19 3.99 10.11 0.30
C SER A 19 3.45 8.92 -0.46
N GLU A 20 3.86 8.80 -1.71
CA GLU A 20 3.42 7.69 -2.55
C GLU A 20 4.12 6.39 -2.13
N ILE A 21 3.36 5.32 -2.10
CA ILE A 21 3.88 4.02 -1.72
C ILE A 21 3.94 3.14 -2.97
N PRO A 22 5.07 2.47 -3.22
CA PRO A 22 5.16 1.55 -4.36
C PRO A 22 4.28 0.32 -4.14
N VAL A 23 3.66 -0.13 -5.22
CA VAL A 23 2.81 -1.31 -5.20
C VAL A 23 3.58 -2.45 -5.85
N LYS A 24 3.60 -3.59 -5.18
CA LYS A 24 4.27 -4.78 -5.68
C LYS A 24 3.23 -5.84 -6.04
N TYR A 25 3.43 -6.51 -7.15
CA TYR A 25 2.53 -7.57 -7.58
C TYR A 25 3.21 -8.92 -7.40
N GLU A 26 2.53 -9.82 -6.72
CA GLU A 26 3.10 -11.14 -6.45
C GLU A 26 1.98 -12.16 -6.27
N ASN A 27 2.09 -13.30 -6.97
CA ASN A 27 1.15 -14.42 -6.85
C ASN A 27 -0.31 -14.01 -7.03
N GLY A 28 -0.58 -13.11 -7.96
CA GLY A 28 -1.93 -12.67 -8.24
C GLY A 28 -2.49 -11.68 -7.22
N LYS A 29 -1.64 -11.18 -6.34
CA LYS A 29 -2.05 -10.22 -5.33
C LYS A 29 -1.15 -9.00 -5.36
N TYR A 30 -1.68 -7.89 -4.87
CA TYR A 30 -0.94 -6.63 -4.82
C TYR A 30 -0.54 -6.35 -3.39
N LEU A 31 0.74 -6.07 -3.18
CA LEU A 31 1.30 -5.85 -1.87
C LEU A 31 1.80 -4.42 -1.74
N ILE A 32 1.51 -3.80 -0.61
CA ILE A 32 2.07 -2.50 -0.30
C ILE A 32 2.64 -2.54 1.11
N GLN A 33 3.75 -1.85 1.31
CA GLN A 33 4.35 -1.75 2.63
C GLN A 33 4.02 -0.41 3.23
N ILE A 34 3.56 -0.44 4.46
CA ILE A 34 3.19 0.78 5.17
C ILE A 34 3.94 0.85 6.50
N GLU A 35 4.05 2.07 7.02
CA GLU A 35 4.67 2.32 8.32
C GLU A 35 3.58 2.59 9.33
N PRO A 36 3.35 1.70 10.29
CA PRO A 36 2.27 1.92 11.26
C PRO A 36 2.47 3.16 12.13
N SER A 37 3.70 3.63 12.26
CA SER A 37 3.99 4.83 13.03
C SER A 37 3.68 6.12 12.27
N LYS A 38 3.41 6.04 10.98
CA LYS A 38 3.07 7.20 10.17
C LYS A 38 1.56 7.38 10.12
N GLY A 39 1.12 8.42 9.42
CA GLY A 39 -0.29 8.78 9.38
C GLY A 39 -1.16 7.84 8.55
N LYS A 40 -2.22 8.42 8.02
CA LYS A 40 -3.23 7.63 7.31
C LYS A 40 -2.70 7.04 6.02
N VAL A 41 -3.20 5.87 5.69
CA VAL A 41 -2.94 5.24 4.40
C VAL A 41 -4.15 5.48 3.51
N ILE A 42 -3.90 5.99 2.31
CA ILE A 42 -4.95 6.26 1.33
C ILE A 42 -4.71 5.37 0.14
N ILE A 43 -5.71 4.59 -0.21
CA ILE A 43 -5.62 3.70 -1.36
C ILE A 43 -6.77 4.02 -2.30
N SER A 44 -6.44 4.33 -3.54
CA SER A 44 -7.43 4.63 -4.57
C SER A 44 -7.60 3.44 -5.49
N ARG A 45 -8.82 3.18 -5.85
CA ARG A 45 -9.16 2.12 -6.80
C ARG A 45 -9.22 2.62 -8.21
#